data_37595648828a77f937c329a7ad35c2ed
#
_entry.id   37595648828a77f937c329a7ad35c2ed
#
_cell.length_a   1.000
_cell.length_b   1.000
_cell.length_c   1.000
_cell.angle_alpha   90.00
_cell.angle_beta   90.00
_cell.angle_gamma   90.00
#
_symmetry.space_group_name_H-M   'P 1'
#
loop_
_entity.id
_entity.type
_entity.pdbx_description
1 polymer ?
#
loop_
_entity_poly.entity_id
_entity_poly.type
_entity_poly.pdbx_seq_one_letter_code
_entity_poly.pdbx_strand_id
1 'polypeptide(L)'
;MQPLSGVDGTQIIILLTQGGLSSTFLPQRQNHLKMSTRIRLQRHGRKNYAFYSIVIADANAPRDGRFTEKIGTYNPNTNPATVDLNFERALYWVLVGAQPTDTVRNILSGEGVYLKKHLLGGVKKGAFDEAAADAKFEAWKKEKDNKLAAAQNKKAQDKKAQAAERLAAEKKVNEEIAKKVAEKKAAEAAAKAEAEAAKAAEESAPAEETPAEA
;
A
#
# COMPACT_ATOMS: atom_id res chain seq x y z
N MET A 1 -55.27 67.70 -2.46
CA MET A 1 -55.56 66.97 -1.22
C MET A 1 -54.34 66.13 -0.86
N GLN A 2 -53.64 66.60 0.10
CA GLN A 2 -52.65 65.93 0.91
C GLN A 2 -53.33 64.83 1.73
N PRO A 3 -52.62 64.00 2.57
CA PRO A 3 -51.20 63.91 2.97
C PRO A 3 -50.82 62.46 3.29
N LEU A 4 -49.78 62.06 3.84
CA LEU A 4 -48.99 62.14 5.06
C LEU A 4 -47.93 61.07 4.98
N SER A 5 -46.72 61.35 5.20
CA SER A 5 -45.93 61.35 6.43
C SER A 5 -45.76 59.89 6.99
N GLY A 6 -44.68 59.51 7.29
CA GLY A 6 -43.61 59.81 8.15
C GLY A 6 -42.86 58.58 8.39
N VAL A 7 -41.86 58.71 8.81
CA VAL A 7 -41.09 58.77 10.08
C VAL A 7 -40.12 57.72 10.15
N ASP A 8 -39.05 58.07 10.47
CA ASP A 8 -38.27 58.22 11.73
C ASP A 8 -37.30 57.16 11.78
N GLY A 9 -36.07 57.45 11.67
CA GLY A 9 -35.39 58.25 12.69
C GLY A 9 -35.03 57.40 13.86
N THR A 10 -34.18 56.43 13.63
CA THR A 10 -33.49 55.80 14.77
C THR A 10 -32.19 56.54 14.97
N GLN A 11 -32.23 57.46 15.90
CA GLN A 11 -31.07 58.14 16.44
C GLN A 11 -30.07 57.14 17.01
N ILE A 12 -28.92 57.13 16.37
CA ILE A 12 -27.75 56.42 16.92
C ILE A 12 -27.21 57.36 18.01
N ILE A 13 -27.44 57.03 19.26
CA ILE A 13 -26.78 57.61 20.39
C ILE A 13 -25.32 57.16 20.35
N ILE A 14 -24.44 58.04 19.91
CA ILE A 14 -23.01 57.87 20.05
C ILE A 14 -22.66 58.17 21.49
N LEU A 15 -22.52 57.14 22.29
CA LEU A 15 -21.88 57.22 23.60
C LEU A 15 -20.37 57.01 23.39
N LEU A 16 -19.66 58.15 23.36
CA LEU A 16 -18.22 58.21 23.49
C LEU A 16 -17.86 57.75 24.90
N THR A 17 -17.36 56.54 25.01
CA THR A 17 -16.57 56.12 26.17
C THR A 17 -15.15 55.87 25.72
N GLN A 18 -14.27 56.74 26.09
CA GLN A 18 -12.84 56.56 26.02
C GLN A 18 -12.41 55.42 26.96
N GLY A 19 -11.76 54.44 26.45
CA GLY A 19 -11.19 53.36 27.24
C GLY A 19 -10.57 52.31 26.30
N GLY A 20 -9.26 52.43 26.07
CA GLY A 20 -8.51 51.48 25.22
C GLY A 20 -8.59 50.06 25.74
N LEU A 21 -9.04 49.19 24.89
CA LEU A 21 -8.70 47.76 24.95
C LEU A 21 -8.50 47.31 23.51
N SER A 22 -7.26 46.99 23.22
CA SER A 22 -6.87 46.35 21.99
C SER A 22 -7.71 45.09 21.80
N SER A 23 -8.74 45.25 20.97
CA SER A 23 -9.50 44.08 20.47
C SER A 23 -8.55 43.24 19.64
N THR A 24 -7.97 42.25 20.29
CA THR A 24 -7.30 41.14 19.62
C THR A 24 -8.39 40.51 18.75
N PHE A 25 -8.36 40.83 17.48
CA PHE A 25 -9.18 40.16 16.46
C PHE A 25 -8.72 38.74 16.39
N LEU A 26 -9.24 37.89 17.26
CA LEU A 26 -9.11 36.46 17.14
C LEU A 26 -9.80 36.09 15.84
N PRO A 27 -9.09 35.48 14.87
CA PRO A 27 -9.75 35.00 13.68
C PRO A 27 -10.79 34.00 14.13
N GLN A 28 -12.05 34.34 13.96
CA GLN A 28 -13.12 33.37 14.13
C GLN A 28 -12.76 32.19 13.26
N ARG A 29 -12.37 31.09 13.89
CA ARG A 29 -12.33 29.80 13.23
C ARG A 29 -13.69 29.65 12.57
N GLN A 30 -13.72 29.83 11.26
CA GLN A 30 -14.86 29.41 10.47
C GLN A 30 -15.05 27.93 10.81
N ASN A 31 -16.01 27.66 11.69
CA ASN A 31 -16.54 26.33 11.85
C ASN A 31 -17.15 25.98 10.50
N HIS A 32 -16.31 25.52 9.55
CA HIS A 32 -16.81 24.74 8.45
C HIS A 32 -17.69 23.70 9.12
N LEU A 33 -18.97 23.70 8.78
CA LEU A 33 -19.92 22.68 9.18
C LEU A 33 -19.26 21.34 8.88
N LYS A 34 -18.67 20.78 9.93
CA LYS A 34 -17.87 19.58 9.83
C LYS A 34 -18.88 18.49 9.59
N MET A 35 -19.05 18.13 8.29
CA MET A 35 -19.90 17.00 7.94
C MET A 35 -19.57 15.88 8.90
N SER A 36 -20.55 15.49 9.72
CA SER A 36 -20.30 14.50 10.78
C SER A 36 -19.94 13.12 10.23
N THR A 37 -20.32 12.88 8.96
CA THR A 37 -20.08 11.59 8.30
C THR A 37 -18.73 11.57 7.57
N ARG A 38 -17.89 10.58 7.90
CA ARG A 38 -16.59 10.38 7.27
C ARG A 38 -16.47 9.02 6.62
N ILE A 39 -15.72 8.98 5.51
CA ILE A 39 -15.25 7.73 4.90
C ILE A 39 -13.84 7.50 5.40
N ARG A 40 -13.62 6.40 6.11
CA ARG A 40 -12.34 6.11 6.75
C ARG A 40 -11.98 4.63 6.71
N LEU A 41 -10.72 4.32 7.03
CA LEU A 41 -10.24 2.96 7.18
C LEU A 41 -10.42 2.51 8.63
N GLN A 42 -11.03 1.35 8.81
CA GLN A 42 -11.10 0.61 10.05
C GLN A 42 -10.10 -0.54 9.98
N ARG A 43 -9.24 -0.67 11.01
CA ARG A 43 -8.19 -1.68 10.99
C ARG A 43 -8.69 -3.01 11.53
N HIS A 44 -8.40 -4.07 10.78
CA HIS A 44 -8.61 -5.45 11.14
C HIS A 44 -7.32 -6.26 10.90
N GLY A 45 -7.39 -7.58 11.08
CA GLY A 45 -6.27 -8.48 10.84
C GLY A 45 -5.38 -8.70 12.06
N ARG A 46 -4.31 -9.46 11.86
CA ARG A 46 -3.36 -9.87 12.91
C ARG A 46 -2.37 -8.76 13.24
N LYS A 47 -1.64 -8.93 14.36
CA LYS A 47 -0.40 -8.19 14.63
C LYS A 47 0.54 -8.41 13.44
N ASN A 48 1.14 -7.41 12.88
CA ASN A 48 2.03 -7.43 11.70
C ASN A 48 1.38 -7.75 10.33
N TYR A 49 0.08 -8.10 10.27
CA TYR A 49 -0.65 -8.29 9.01
C TYR A 49 -1.94 -7.47 9.03
N ALA A 50 -1.82 -6.19 8.70
CA ALA A 50 -2.94 -5.27 8.70
C ALA A 50 -3.85 -5.49 7.50
N PHE A 51 -5.15 -5.54 7.76
CA PHE A 51 -6.21 -5.56 6.75
C PHE A 51 -7.21 -4.46 7.10
N TYR A 52 -7.70 -3.74 6.11
CA TYR A 52 -8.57 -2.59 6.36
C TYR A 52 -9.93 -2.76 5.71
N SER A 53 -10.97 -2.33 6.43
CA SER A 53 -12.30 -2.12 5.88
C SER A 53 -12.50 -0.64 5.60
N ILE A 54 -13.03 -0.32 4.43
CA ILE A 54 -13.43 1.04 4.07
C ILE A 54 -14.85 1.22 4.56
N VAL A 55 -15.04 2.12 5.51
CA VAL A 55 -16.33 2.28 6.21
C VAL A 55 -16.79 3.73 6.23
N ILE A 56 -18.10 3.88 6.29
CA ILE A 56 -18.78 5.14 6.56
C ILE A 56 -19.07 5.18 8.06
N ALA A 57 -18.58 6.19 8.74
CA ALA A 57 -18.79 6.34 10.17
C ALA A 57 -18.90 7.81 10.57
N ASP A 58 -19.44 8.04 11.76
CA ASP A 58 -19.45 9.36 12.37
C ASP A 58 -18.00 9.81 12.64
N ALA A 59 -17.78 11.12 12.47
CA ALA A 59 -16.49 11.75 12.72
C ALA A 59 -16.00 11.58 14.16
N ASN A 60 -16.92 11.52 15.13
CA ASN A 60 -16.63 11.42 16.56
C ASN A 60 -16.48 9.96 17.03
N ALA A 61 -16.90 8.98 16.25
CA ALA A 61 -16.77 7.57 16.61
C ALA A 61 -15.30 7.12 16.64
N PRO A 62 -14.89 6.21 17.53
CA PRO A 62 -13.53 5.65 17.56
C PRO A 62 -13.21 4.92 16.25
N ARG A 63 -11.91 4.77 15.93
CA ARG A 63 -11.46 4.22 14.64
C ARG A 63 -12.06 2.85 14.33
N ASP A 64 -12.02 1.93 15.26
CA ASP A 64 -12.47 0.54 15.10
C ASP A 64 -13.85 0.30 15.75
N GLY A 65 -14.58 1.38 16.04
CA GLY A 65 -15.90 1.33 16.64
C GLY A 65 -17.03 1.12 15.63
N ARG A 66 -18.25 1.49 16.07
CA ARG A 66 -19.45 1.37 15.26
C ARG A 66 -19.34 2.19 13.97
N PHE A 67 -19.75 1.60 12.87
CA PHE A 67 -19.84 2.23 11.55
C PHE A 67 -21.28 2.13 11.01
N THR A 68 -21.63 3.02 10.10
CA THR A 68 -22.94 3.05 9.45
C THR A 68 -23.02 2.00 8.32
N GLU A 69 -22.01 1.98 7.45
CA GLU A 69 -21.95 1.10 6.30
C GLU A 69 -20.50 0.74 5.95
N LYS A 70 -20.26 -0.51 5.54
CA LYS A 70 -19.00 -0.97 4.96
C LYS A 70 -19.13 -0.95 3.44
N ILE A 71 -18.29 -0.19 2.76
CA ILE A 71 -18.31 -0.03 1.31
C ILE A 71 -17.21 -0.81 0.59
N GLY A 72 -16.23 -1.35 1.34
CA GLY A 72 -15.17 -2.13 0.70
C GLY A 72 -14.11 -2.61 1.65
N THR A 73 -13.06 -3.19 1.06
CA THR A 73 -11.87 -3.66 1.77
C THR A 73 -10.59 -3.17 1.08
N TYR A 74 -9.53 -3.02 1.86
CA TYR A 74 -8.22 -2.62 1.40
C TYR A 74 -7.13 -3.49 2.03
N ASN A 75 -6.36 -4.15 1.20
CA ASN A 75 -5.22 -4.97 1.62
C ASN A 75 -3.91 -4.36 1.12
N PRO A 76 -3.08 -3.76 1.97
CA PRO A 76 -1.80 -3.20 1.60
C PRO A 76 -0.68 -4.24 1.48
N ASN A 77 -0.90 -5.48 1.95
CA ASN A 77 0.16 -6.50 2.02
C ASN A 77 0.42 -7.18 0.66
N THR A 78 -0.46 -6.97 -0.31
CA THR A 78 -0.29 -7.44 -1.69
C THR A 78 0.46 -6.41 -2.53
N ASN A 79 1.17 -6.85 -3.55
CA ASN A 79 1.86 -5.95 -4.48
C ASN A 79 1.45 -6.28 -5.93
N PRO A 80 0.60 -5.46 -6.57
CA PRO A 80 -0.02 -4.22 -6.06
C PRO A 80 -1.01 -4.44 -4.92
N ALA A 81 -1.29 -3.39 -4.14
CA ALA A 81 -2.30 -3.42 -3.07
C ALA A 81 -3.68 -3.74 -3.67
N THR A 82 -4.41 -4.63 -3.00
CA THR A 82 -5.75 -5.05 -3.46
C THR A 82 -6.81 -4.16 -2.83
N VAL A 83 -7.65 -3.61 -3.68
CA VAL A 83 -8.83 -2.82 -3.30
C VAL A 83 -10.07 -3.55 -3.83
N ASP A 84 -11.01 -3.85 -2.94
CA ASP A 84 -12.33 -4.35 -3.30
C ASP A 84 -13.34 -3.31 -2.81
N LEU A 85 -14.02 -2.65 -3.74
CA LEU A 85 -14.87 -1.50 -3.47
C LEU A 85 -16.22 -1.62 -4.16
N ASN A 86 -17.30 -1.46 -3.40
CA ASN A 86 -18.62 -1.22 -3.99
C ASN A 86 -18.65 0.21 -4.55
N PHE A 87 -18.43 0.32 -5.86
CA PHE A 87 -18.30 1.59 -6.56
C PHE A 87 -19.54 2.47 -6.46
N GLU A 88 -20.73 1.88 -6.59
CA GLU A 88 -22.01 2.62 -6.56
C GLU A 88 -22.26 3.24 -5.17
N ARG A 89 -22.03 2.46 -4.11
CA ARG A 89 -22.19 2.94 -2.75
C ARG A 89 -21.16 4.00 -2.39
N ALA A 90 -19.92 3.82 -2.83
CA ALA A 90 -18.87 4.83 -2.66
C ALA A 90 -19.21 6.15 -3.35
N LEU A 91 -19.69 6.07 -4.60
CA LEU A 91 -20.12 7.23 -5.36
C LEU A 91 -21.30 7.94 -4.69
N TYR A 92 -22.30 7.19 -4.25
CA TYR A 92 -23.46 7.73 -3.52
C TYR A 92 -23.02 8.57 -2.30
N TRP A 93 -22.20 8.00 -1.41
CA TRP A 93 -21.75 8.71 -0.21
C TRP A 93 -20.89 9.93 -0.51
N VAL A 94 -20.05 9.86 -1.56
CA VAL A 94 -19.26 11.02 -2.01
C VAL A 94 -20.13 12.11 -2.62
N LEU A 95 -21.25 11.77 -3.27
CA LEU A 95 -22.24 12.73 -3.79
C LEU A 95 -23.05 13.38 -2.67
N VAL A 96 -23.46 12.63 -1.66
CA VAL A 96 -24.14 13.12 -0.45
C VAL A 96 -23.26 14.06 0.36
N GLY A 97 -21.92 13.98 0.20
CA GLY A 97 -20.98 14.88 0.82
C GLY A 97 -20.20 14.30 2.00
N ALA A 98 -20.18 12.98 2.17
CA ALA A 98 -19.31 12.32 3.14
C ALA A 98 -17.84 12.70 2.91
N GLN A 99 -17.11 13.03 3.97
CA GLN A 99 -15.74 13.51 3.92
C GLN A 99 -14.74 12.33 4.01
N PRO A 100 -14.01 11.98 2.96
CA PRO A 100 -12.98 10.93 3.05
C PRO A 100 -11.73 11.44 3.77
N THR A 101 -11.06 10.54 4.46
CA THR A 101 -9.69 10.75 4.93
C THR A 101 -8.74 10.77 3.72
N ASP A 102 -7.53 11.33 3.87
CA ASP A 102 -6.59 11.49 2.75
C ASP A 102 -6.22 10.15 2.09
N THR A 103 -5.97 9.13 2.90
CA THR A 103 -5.69 7.78 2.39
C THR A 103 -6.87 7.22 1.58
N VAL A 104 -8.10 7.34 2.11
CA VAL A 104 -9.30 6.88 1.39
C VAL A 104 -9.53 7.70 0.13
N ARG A 105 -9.26 9.00 0.15
CA ARG A 105 -9.36 9.86 -1.03
C ARG A 105 -8.45 9.35 -2.16
N ASN A 106 -7.22 8.97 -1.84
CA ASN A 106 -6.29 8.40 -2.81
C ASN A 106 -6.79 7.05 -3.36
N ILE A 107 -7.34 6.18 -2.51
CA ILE A 107 -7.94 4.91 -2.93
C ILE A 107 -9.13 5.16 -3.86
N LEU A 108 -10.07 6.02 -3.48
CA LEU A 108 -11.25 6.36 -4.28
C LEU A 108 -10.89 7.05 -5.60
N SER A 109 -9.84 7.86 -5.63
CA SER A 109 -9.28 8.44 -6.86
C SER A 109 -8.70 7.36 -7.75
N GLY A 110 -7.97 6.43 -7.16
CA GLY A 110 -7.43 5.27 -7.86
C GLY A 110 -8.52 4.41 -8.49
N GLU A 111 -9.66 4.22 -7.86
CA GLU A 111 -10.82 3.50 -8.40
C GLU A 111 -11.71 4.34 -9.35
N GLY A 112 -11.45 5.65 -9.47
CA GLY A 112 -12.15 6.54 -10.40
C GLY A 112 -13.47 7.12 -9.87
N VAL A 113 -13.79 6.97 -8.58
CA VAL A 113 -15.02 7.51 -7.99
C VAL A 113 -15.09 9.03 -8.13
N TYR A 114 -13.96 9.72 -7.93
CA TYR A 114 -13.90 11.16 -8.11
C TYR A 114 -14.02 11.60 -9.56
N LEU A 115 -13.47 10.82 -10.49
CA LEU A 115 -13.62 11.06 -11.93
C LEU A 115 -15.11 10.98 -12.32
N LYS A 116 -15.79 9.91 -11.92
CA LYS A 116 -17.23 9.74 -12.19
C LYS A 116 -18.05 10.88 -11.57
N LYS A 117 -17.75 11.27 -10.30
CA LYS A 117 -18.37 12.45 -9.67
C LYS A 117 -18.17 13.71 -10.50
N HIS A 118 -16.96 13.95 -11.01
CA HIS A 118 -16.64 15.11 -11.83
C HIS A 118 -17.44 15.10 -13.15
N LEU A 119 -17.49 13.96 -13.82
CA LEU A 119 -18.25 13.78 -15.05
C LEU A 119 -19.75 14.02 -14.83
N LEU A 120 -20.33 13.45 -13.78
CA LEU A 120 -21.73 13.71 -13.41
C LEU A 120 -21.98 15.19 -13.09
N GLY A 121 -21.01 15.86 -12.48
CA GLY A 121 -21.05 17.32 -12.28
C GLY A 121 -21.06 18.11 -13.59
N GLY A 122 -20.34 17.62 -14.61
CA GLY A 122 -20.36 18.19 -15.97
C GLY A 122 -21.70 18.02 -16.67
N VAL A 123 -22.31 16.83 -16.56
CA VAL A 123 -23.66 16.56 -17.09
C VAL A 123 -24.69 17.51 -16.44
N LYS A 124 -24.66 17.65 -15.11
CA LYS A 124 -25.56 18.59 -14.39
C LYS A 124 -25.39 20.04 -14.81
N LYS A 125 -24.21 20.45 -15.28
CA LYS A 125 -23.91 21.78 -15.81
C LYS A 125 -24.20 21.93 -17.30
N GLY A 126 -24.63 20.87 -17.98
CA GLY A 126 -24.92 20.87 -19.43
C GLY A 126 -23.67 20.89 -20.33
N ALA A 127 -22.49 20.52 -19.81
CA ALA A 127 -21.26 20.53 -20.60
C ALA A 127 -21.19 19.37 -21.62
N PHE A 128 -21.82 18.24 -21.35
CA PHE A 128 -21.91 17.05 -22.20
C PHE A 128 -23.02 16.11 -21.70
N ASP A 129 -23.42 15.17 -22.55
CA ASP A 129 -24.44 14.18 -22.24
C ASP A 129 -23.94 13.06 -21.33
N GLU A 130 -24.85 12.34 -20.70
CA GLU A 130 -24.55 11.22 -19.79
C GLU A 130 -23.82 10.09 -20.54
N ALA A 131 -24.24 9.77 -21.79
CA ALA A 131 -23.57 8.78 -22.61
C ALA A 131 -22.09 9.15 -22.90
N ALA A 132 -21.80 10.43 -23.13
CA ALA A 132 -20.44 10.91 -23.31
C ALA A 132 -19.61 10.86 -22.01
N ALA A 133 -20.26 11.06 -20.86
CA ALA A 133 -19.63 10.88 -19.55
C ALA A 133 -19.23 9.44 -19.30
N ASP A 134 -20.10 8.50 -19.60
CA ASP A 134 -19.86 7.07 -19.45
C ASP A 134 -18.76 6.57 -20.37
N ALA A 135 -18.78 6.98 -21.64
CA ALA A 135 -17.73 6.65 -22.61
C ALA A 135 -16.34 7.15 -22.13
N LYS A 136 -16.25 8.36 -21.60
CA LYS A 136 -15.00 8.90 -21.03
C LYS A 136 -14.52 8.12 -19.81
N PHE A 137 -15.44 7.70 -18.96
CA PHE A 137 -15.13 6.90 -17.77
C PHE A 137 -14.61 5.50 -18.16
N GLU A 138 -15.27 4.84 -19.10
CA GLU A 138 -14.83 3.53 -19.60
C GLU A 138 -13.47 3.58 -20.29
N ALA A 139 -13.22 4.60 -21.11
CA ALA A 139 -11.93 4.80 -21.75
C ALA A 139 -10.81 4.93 -20.69
N TRP A 140 -11.03 5.73 -19.66
CA TRP A 140 -10.09 5.88 -18.56
C TRP A 140 -9.87 4.56 -17.81
N LYS A 141 -10.94 3.79 -17.54
CA LYS A 141 -10.85 2.50 -16.85
C LYS A 141 -10.02 1.51 -17.65
N LYS A 142 -10.26 1.38 -18.96
CA LYS A 142 -9.48 0.53 -19.86
C LYS A 142 -7.99 0.92 -19.89
N GLU A 143 -7.69 2.22 -19.92
CA GLU A 143 -6.31 2.71 -19.88
C GLU A 143 -5.62 2.37 -18.56
N LYS A 144 -6.33 2.52 -17.43
CA LYS A 144 -5.82 2.14 -16.11
C LYS A 144 -5.55 0.65 -16.03
N ASP A 145 -6.49 -0.18 -16.46
CA ASP A 145 -6.35 -1.64 -16.43
C ASP A 145 -5.16 -2.11 -17.29
N ASN A 146 -4.97 -1.52 -18.47
CA ASN A 146 -3.82 -1.77 -19.32
C ASN A 146 -2.49 -1.38 -18.65
N LYS A 147 -2.44 -0.24 -17.95
CA LYS A 147 -1.26 0.18 -17.20
C LYS A 147 -0.94 -0.77 -16.04
N LEU A 148 -1.96 -1.24 -15.33
CA LEU A 148 -1.80 -2.21 -14.24
C LEU A 148 -1.32 -3.56 -14.77
N ALA A 149 -1.90 -4.06 -15.85
CA ALA A 149 -1.50 -5.30 -16.50
C ALA A 149 -0.03 -5.23 -16.98
N ALA A 150 0.34 -4.12 -17.63
CA ALA A 150 1.72 -3.90 -18.07
C ALA A 150 2.71 -3.87 -16.89
N ALA A 151 2.36 -3.22 -15.80
CA ALA A 151 3.18 -3.18 -14.59
C ALA A 151 3.32 -4.56 -13.92
N GLN A 152 2.26 -5.35 -13.89
CA GLN A 152 2.28 -6.72 -13.36
C GLN A 152 3.14 -7.63 -14.24
N ASN A 153 3.01 -7.53 -15.56
CA ASN A 153 3.81 -8.32 -16.51
C ASN A 153 5.30 -7.99 -16.39
N LYS A 154 5.67 -6.71 -16.27
CA LYS A 154 7.06 -6.31 -16.03
C LYS A 154 7.60 -6.93 -14.73
N LYS A 155 6.87 -6.78 -13.62
CA LYS A 155 7.28 -7.38 -12.33
C LYS A 155 7.42 -8.91 -12.40
N ALA A 156 6.53 -9.59 -13.14
CA ALA A 156 6.61 -11.04 -13.33
C ALA A 156 7.83 -11.44 -14.17
N GLN A 157 8.17 -10.67 -15.20
CA GLN A 157 9.37 -10.87 -16.01
C GLN A 157 10.65 -10.62 -15.20
N ASP A 158 10.72 -9.53 -14.46
CA ASP A 158 11.85 -9.20 -13.59
C ASP A 158 12.08 -10.29 -12.54
N LYS A 159 11.01 -10.77 -11.91
CA LYS A 159 11.09 -11.87 -10.93
C LYS A 159 11.58 -13.17 -11.57
N LYS A 160 11.14 -13.49 -12.79
CA LYS A 160 11.61 -14.67 -13.53
C LYS A 160 13.10 -14.52 -13.92
N ALA A 161 13.51 -13.35 -14.39
CA ALA A 161 14.89 -13.05 -14.72
C ALA A 161 15.81 -13.19 -13.51
N GLN A 162 15.44 -12.57 -12.37
CA GLN A 162 16.19 -12.72 -11.12
C GLN A 162 16.27 -14.16 -10.61
N ALA A 163 15.18 -14.92 -10.74
CA ALA A 163 15.19 -16.33 -10.37
C ALA A 163 16.12 -17.17 -11.27
N ALA A 164 16.12 -16.91 -12.56
CA ALA A 164 17.03 -17.57 -13.51
C ALA A 164 18.49 -17.21 -13.24
N GLU A 165 18.78 -15.97 -12.93
CA GLU A 165 20.13 -15.49 -12.58
C GLU A 165 20.64 -16.15 -11.28
N ARG A 166 19.78 -16.24 -10.25
CA ARG A 166 20.10 -16.95 -9.02
C ARG A 166 20.39 -18.42 -9.24
N LEU A 167 19.55 -19.11 -10.03
CA LEU A 167 19.77 -20.51 -10.37
C LEU A 167 21.07 -20.72 -11.15
N ALA A 168 21.43 -19.81 -12.06
CA ALA A 168 22.68 -19.87 -12.78
C ALA A 168 23.89 -19.66 -11.86
N ALA A 169 23.80 -18.73 -10.92
CA ALA A 169 24.82 -18.50 -9.89
C ALA A 169 24.99 -19.72 -8.97
N GLU A 170 23.86 -20.27 -8.49
CA GLU A 170 23.87 -21.48 -7.65
C GLU A 170 24.50 -22.67 -8.35
N LYS A 171 24.21 -22.87 -9.65
CA LYS A 171 24.87 -23.96 -10.44
C LYS A 171 26.37 -23.79 -10.49
N LYS A 172 26.87 -22.57 -10.75
CA LYS A 172 28.33 -22.32 -10.76
C LYS A 172 28.98 -22.64 -9.42
N VAL A 173 28.35 -22.16 -8.32
CA VAL A 173 28.86 -22.43 -6.97
C VAL A 173 28.85 -23.95 -6.65
N ASN A 174 27.77 -24.63 -7.03
CA ASN A 174 27.67 -26.09 -6.84
C ASN A 174 28.72 -26.85 -7.66
N GLU A 175 29.01 -26.43 -8.89
CA GLU A 175 30.10 -27.03 -9.70
C GLU A 175 31.48 -26.81 -9.05
N GLU A 176 31.74 -25.61 -8.52
CA GLU A 176 32.99 -25.34 -7.79
C GLU A 176 33.14 -26.17 -6.52
N ILE A 177 32.02 -26.28 -5.78
CA ILE A 177 32.01 -27.13 -4.58
C ILE A 177 32.22 -28.61 -4.94
N ALA A 178 31.55 -29.08 -6.00
CA ALA A 178 31.71 -30.44 -6.48
C ALA A 178 33.17 -30.75 -6.90
N LYS A 179 33.84 -29.81 -7.58
CA LYS A 179 35.26 -29.93 -7.92
C LYS A 179 36.15 -30.02 -6.67
N LYS A 180 35.93 -29.12 -5.71
CA LYS A 180 36.67 -29.12 -4.44
C LYS A 180 36.46 -30.41 -3.61
N VAL A 181 35.24 -30.90 -3.61
CA VAL A 181 34.92 -32.19 -2.93
C VAL A 181 35.56 -33.37 -3.65
N ALA A 182 35.56 -33.37 -4.99
CA ALA A 182 36.24 -34.40 -5.77
C ALA A 182 37.78 -34.39 -5.53
N GLU A 183 38.40 -33.22 -5.53
CA GLU A 183 39.82 -33.05 -5.21
C GLU A 183 40.15 -33.52 -3.80
N LYS A 184 39.34 -33.17 -2.80
CA LYS A 184 39.53 -33.67 -1.42
C LYS A 184 39.38 -35.17 -1.31
N LYS A 185 38.39 -35.76 -1.96
CA LYS A 185 38.21 -37.22 -1.98
C LYS A 185 39.37 -37.92 -2.68
N ALA A 186 39.87 -37.36 -3.76
CA ALA A 186 41.04 -37.88 -4.46
C ALA A 186 42.32 -37.81 -3.56
N ALA A 187 42.51 -36.68 -2.87
CA ALA A 187 43.62 -36.54 -1.93
C ALA A 187 43.50 -37.48 -0.72
N GLU A 188 42.32 -37.66 -0.16
CA GLU A 188 42.07 -38.63 0.93
C GLU A 188 42.24 -40.07 0.46
N ALA A 189 41.86 -40.42 -0.75
CA ALA A 189 42.05 -41.72 -1.33
C ALA A 189 43.56 -42.02 -1.58
N ALA A 190 44.30 -41.02 -2.08
CA ALA A 190 45.75 -41.11 -2.26
C ALA A 190 46.47 -41.28 -0.90
N ALA A 191 46.12 -40.50 0.11
CA ALA A 191 46.68 -40.60 1.45
C ALA A 191 46.35 -41.95 2.12
N LYS A 192 45.17 -42.51 1.90
CA LYS A 192 44.81 -43.85 2.37
C LYS A 192 45.61 -44.94 1.64
N ALA A 193 45.81 -44.84 0.35
CA ALA A 193 46.60 -45.77 -0.44
C ALA A 193 48.08 -45.73 -0.03
N GLU A 194 48.67 -44.56 0.25
CA GLU A 194 50.03 -44.44 0.79
C GLU A 194 50.17 -45.06 2.21
N ALA A 195 49.15 -44.80 3.08
CA ALA A 195 49.15 -45.39 4.41
C ALA A 195 48.99 -46.92 4.40
N GLU A 196 48.22 -47.46 3.46
CA GLU A 196 48.08 -48.90 3.26
C GLU A 196 49.33 -49.51 2.65
N ALA A 197 49.99 -48.86 1.70
CA ALA A 197 51.27 -49.27 1.15
C ALA A 197 52.40 -49.23 2.20
N ALA A 198 52.42 -48.19 3.07
CA ALA A 198 53.39 -48.13 4.18
C ALA A 198 53.20 -49.29 5.20
N LYS A 199 51.97 -49.66 5.52
CA LYS A 199 51.66 -50.78 6.40
C LYS A 199 52.04 -52.13 5.79
N ALA A 200 51.82 -52.30 4.50
CA ALA A 200 52.21 -53.49 3.78
C ALA A 200 53.76 -53.67 3.67
N ALA A 201 54.49 -52.55 3.59
CA ALA A 201 55.96 -52.54 3.62
C ALA A 201 56.49 -52.83 5.00
N GLU A 202 55.86 -52.49 6.08
CA GLU A 202 56.24 -52.74 7.46
C GLU A 202 56.00 -54.24 7.86
N GLU A 203 54.94 -54.83 7.29
CA GLU A 203 54.60 -56.25 7.50
C GLU A 203 55.51 -57.26 6.69
N SER A 204 56.20 -56.73 5.69
CA SER A 204 57.13 -57.54 4.84
C SER A 204 58.59 -57.51 5.28
N ALA A 205 58.93 -56.84 6.38
CA ALA A 205 60.30 -56.88 6.92
C ALA A 205 60.56 -58.26 7.61
N PRO A 206 61.60 -59.04 7.15
CA PRO A 206 61.87 -60.34 7.74
C PRO A 206 62.44 -60.19 9.17
N ALA A 207 61.93 -60.98 10.09
CA ALA A 207 62.43 -61.13 11.42
C ALA A 207 63.86 -61.74 11.33
N GLU A 208 64.86 -60.95 11.65
CA GLU A 208 66.20 -61.36 11.75
C GLU A 208 66.38 -62.13 13.05
N GLU A 209 66.64 -63.46 12.92
CA GLU A 209 66.96 -64.37 13.99
C GLU A 209 68.23 -63.90 14.73
N THR A 210 68.14 -63.75 16.01
CA THR A 210 69.32 -63.67 16.86
C THR A 210 69.70 -65.14 17.31
N PRO A 211 70.90 -65.60 17.03
CA PRO A 211 71.32 -66.88 17.54
C PRO A 211 71.69 -66.79 19.03
N ALA A 212 71.18 -67.76 19.78
CA ALA A 212 71.59 -67.99 21.16
C ALA A 212 73.05 -68.56 21.20
N GLU A 213 73.84 -68.00 22.10
CA GLU A 213 75.05 -68.68 22.58
C GLU A 213 75.01 -68.79 24.09
N ALA A 214 75.15 -70.04 24.49
CA ALA A 214 75.75 -70.78 25.62
C ALA A 214 75.74 -70.13 27.02
#